data_e47eb59c93d9c7946ca6eba992734fbd
#
_entry.id   e47eb59c93d9c7946ca6eba992734fbd
#
_cell.length_a   1.000
_cell.length_b   1.000
_cell.length_c   1.000
_cell.angle_alpha   90.00
_cell.angle_beta   90.00
_cell.angle_gamma   90.00
#
_symmetry.space_group_name_H-M   'P 1'
#
loop_
_entity.id
_entity.type
_entity.pdbx_description
1 polymer ?
#
loop_
_entity_poly.entity_id
_entity_poly.type
_entity_poly.pdbx_seq_one_letter_code
_entity_poly.pdbx_strand_id
1 'polypeptide(L)'
;LAEINNELRQSKKIKWVNELEKNDPYTTLYFDGEKYRVNIDGKDVAAPASLNTAAILQLCKQDSSFYFELPVPGELTEAIKMRLQSSKNKSIVVVNNMADAQYVLYGTINENGKPAYGLRRTQTSARDSLESMPVQTKGFVLEDGSNQAAMSVSENLYEYAMRLSKIRGWIQLIGPKEGESNFPFHLEMKNKTTGSTITNNEYRVGEQVAFHLVANDGYTGANKVKRFVYVFIIDKDGNMTLAYPDADAGNVGNQFPKFENFNLVKDVFLFEGTV
;
A
#
# COMPACT_ATOMS: atom_id res chain seq x y z
N LEU A 1 21.75 -18.82 3.41
CA LEU A 1 20.58 -18.14 2.82
C LEU A 1 20.84 -17.61 1.42
N ALA A 2 21.99 -16.98 1.15
CA ALA A 2 22.32 -16.48 -0.19
C ALA A 2 22.38 -17.63 -1.24
N GLU A 3 22.94 -18.76 -0.89
CA GLU A 3 22.98 -19.95 -1.73
C GLU A 3 21.56 -20.48 -2.03
N ILE A 4 20.76 -20.68 -0.99
CA ILE A 4 19.36 -21.11 -1.12
C ILE A 4 18.57 -20.14 -2.00
N ASN A 5 18.74 -18.84 -1.80
CA ASN A 5 18.10 -17.83 -2.60
C ASN A 5 18.47 -17.94 -4.10
N ASN A 6 19.75 -18.10 -4.40
CA ASN A 6 20.20 -18.23 -5.79
C ASN A 6 19.65 -19.48 -6.46
N GLU A 7 19.63 -20.60 -5.76
CA GLU A 7 19.07 -21.85 -6.26
C GLU A 7 17.55 -21.76 -6.46
N LEU A 8 16.81 -21.16 -5.53
CA LEU A 8 15.37 -20.97 -5.66
C LEU A 8 15.02 -20.08 -6.85
N ARG A 9 15.77 -19.00 -7.08
CA ARG A 9 15.59 -18.12 -8.25
C ARG A 9 15.81 -18.82 -9.59
N GLN A 10 16.67 -19.82 -9.64
CA GLN A 10 16.93 -20.62 -10.84
C GLN A 10 15.93 -21.76 -11.05
N SER A 11 15.09 -22.03 -10.07
CA SER A 11 14.09 -23.10 -10.15
C SER A 11 13.00 -22.75 -11.15
N LYS A 12 12.71 -23.71 -12.05
CA LYS A 12 11.57 -23.61 -12.97
C LYS A 12 10.22 -24.00 -12.32
N LYS A 13 10.25 -24.45 -11.05
CA LYS A 13 9.05 -24.92 -10.33
C LYS A 13 8.23 -23.79 -9.74
N ILE A 14 8.90 -22.68 -9.41
CA ILE A 14 8.29 -21.55 -8.73
C ILE A 14 8.53 -20.26 -9.52
N LYS A 15 7.59 -19.31 -9.41
CA LYS A 15 7.73 -17.96 -9.89
C LYS A 15 8.19 -17.10 -8.72
N TRP A 16 9.43 -16.64 -8.76
CA TRP A 16 9.96 -15.73 -7.73
C TRP A 16 9.26 -14.38 -7.83
N VAL A 17 8.79 -13.85 -6.69
CA VAL A 17 8.17 -12.54 -6.61
C VAL A 17 8.87 -11.69 -5.56
N ASN A 18 9.09 -10.42 -5.86
CA ASN A 18 9.68 -9.44 -4.95
C ASN A 18 8.60 -8.67 -4.18
N GLU A 19 7.38 -8.68 -4.67
CA GLU A 19 6.23 -7.99 -4.10
C GLU A 19 5.05 -8.96 -4.00
N LEU A 20 4.27 -8.82 -2.93
CA LEU A 20 3.04 -9.60 -2.71
C LEU A 20 1.89 -8.88 -3.40
N GLU A 21 1.25 -9.53 -4.35
CA GLU A 21 0.01 -9.05 -4.97
C GLU A 21 -1.21 -9.61 -4.23
N LYS A 22 -2.28 -8.81 -4.12
CA LYS A 22 -3.41 -9.05 -3.21
C LYS A 22 -4.14 -10.39 -3.44
N ASN A 23 -4.10 -10.96 -4.63
CA ASN A 23 -4.93 -12.09 -5.01
C ASN A 23 -4.18 -13.33 -5.52
N ASP A 24 -2.86 -13.30 -5.56
CA ASP A 24 -2.10 -14.45 -6.05
C ASP A 24 -1.86 -15.47 -4.94
N PRO A 25 -2.09 -16.76 -5.18
CA PRO A 25 -1.66 -17.80 -4.27
C PRO A 25 -0.15 -17.86 -4.23
N TYR A 26 0.43 -17.69 -3.06
CA TYR A 26 1.88 -17.71 -2.91
C TYR A 26 2.32 -18.48 -1.67
N THR A 27 3.55 -19.00 -1.76
CA THR A 27 4.27 -19.56 -0.63
C THR A 27 5.23 -18.50 -0.10
N THR A 28 5.10 -18.15 1.17
CA THR A 28 6.00 -17.20 1.84
C THR A 28 6.88 -17.95 2.81
N LEU A 29 8.19 -17.75 2.70
CA LEU A 29 9.15 -18.13 3.72
C LEU A 29 9.57 -16.88 4.47
N TYR A 30 9.22 -16.77 5.73
CA TYR A 30 9.46 -15.59 6.56
C TYR A 30 10.09 -15.95 7.91
N PHE A 31 10.72 -14.99 8.57
CA PHE A 31 11.33 -15.15 9.88
C PHE A 31 10.44 -14.48 10.94
N ASP A 32 10.01 -15.24 11.95
CA ASP A 32 9.06 -14.75 12.98
C ASP A 32 9.75 -14.05 14.16
N GLY A 33 11.06 -13.88 14.12
CA GLY A 33 11.88 -13.34 15.21
C GLY A 33 12.68 -14.42 15.93
N GLU A 34 12.29 -15.70 15.85
CA GLU A 34 12.96 -16.83 16.46
C GLU A 34 13.42 -17.87 15.42
N LYS A 35 12.54 -18.16 14.44
CA LYS A 35 12.77 -19.19 13.43
C LYS A 35 12.09 -18.88 12.11
N TYR A 36 12.47 -19.59 11.08
CA TYR A 36 11.76 -19.54 9.80
C TYR A 36 10.42 -20.26 9.88
N ARG A 37 9.41 -19.64 9.26
CA ARG A 37 8.07 -20.16 9.07
C ARG A 37 7.75 -20.23 7.59
N VAL A 38 6.85 -21.11 7.23
CA VAL A 38 6.33 -21.21 5.88
C VAL A 38 4.83 -20.94 5.93
N ASN A 39 4.35 -20.03 5.10
CA ASN A 39 2.94 -19.78 4.90
C ASN A 39 2.56 -20.15 3.46
N ILE A 40 1.53 -20.94 3.31
CA ILE A 40 0.99 -21.36 2.01
C ILE A 40 -0.47 -20.93 1.95
N ASP A 41 -0.83 -20.08 1.00
CA ASP A 41 -2.18 -19.58 0.80
C ASP A 41 -2.83 -19.04 2.10
N GLY A 42 -2.05 -18.27 2.88
CA GLY A 42 -2.52 -17.67 4.13
C GLY A 42 -2.51 -18.59 5.35
N LYS A 43 -2.06 -19.86 5.23
CA LYS A 43 -1.97 -20.81 6.33
C LYS A 43 -0.52 -21.15 6.67
N ASP A 44 -0.16 -21.00 7.94
CA ASP A 44 1.14 -21.43 8.41
C ASP A 44 1.24 -22.96 8.41
N VAL A 45 2.31 -23.46 7.83
CA VAL A 45 2.67 -24.87 7.83
C VAL A 45 3.98 -25.08 8.57
N ALA A 46 4.24 -26.32 9.01
CA ALA A 46 5.48 -26.67 9.67
C ALA A 46 6.67 -26.37 8.74
N ALA A 47 7.63 -25.59 9.23
CA ALA A 47 8.88 -25.37 8.50
C ALA A 47 9.66 -26.70 8.42
N PRO A 48 10.44 -26.91 7.32
CA PRO A 48 11.29 -28.08 7.22
C PRO A 48 12.32 -28.12 8.36
N ALA A 49 12.65 -29.30 8.82
CA ALA A 49 13.67 -29.49 9.87
C ALA A 49 15.04 -28.94 9.47
N SER A 50 15.33 -28.92 8.17
CA SER A 50 16.49 -28.26 7.59
C SER A 50 16.04 -27.31 6.48
N LEU A 51 16.48 -26.07 6.56
CA LEU A 51 16.18 -25.05 5.54
C LEU A 51 17.15 -25.24 4.37
N ASN A 52 16.73 -25.97 3.36
CA ASN A 52 17.44 -26.12 2.09
C ASN A 52 16.49 -26.03 0.89
N THR A 53 17.03 -25.82 -0.28
CA THR A 53 16.29 -25.61 -1.51
C THR A 53 15.32 -26.74 -1.82
N ALA A 54 15.76 -28.00 -1.67
CA ALA A 54 14.92 -29.16 -1.97
C ALA A 54 13.70 -29.26 -1.03
N ALA A 55 13.91 -29.03 0.28
CA ALA A 55 12.82 -29.05 1.25
C ALA A 55 11.80 -27.92 1.00
N ILE A 56 12.27 -26.72 0.63
CA ILE A 56 11.39 -25.60 0.31
C ILE A 56 10.59 -25.90 -0.96
N LEU A 57 11.24 -26.40 -2.01
CA LEU A 57 10.56 -26.75 -3.27
C LEU A 57 9.54 -27.89 -3.14
N GLN A 58 9.66 -28.74 -2.12
CA GLN A 58 8.64 -29.76 -1.82
C GLN A 58 7.35 -29.16 -1.29
N LEU A 59 7.43 -28.03 -0.58
CA LEU A 59 6.24 -27.32 -0.05
C LEU A 59 5.52 -26.51 -1.13
N CYS A 60 6.22 -26.08 -2.18
CA CYS A 60 5.66 -25.26 -3.22
C CYS A 60 4.88 -26.10 -4.24
N LYS A 61 3.72 -25.62 -4.66
CA LYS A 61 3.00 -26.15 -5.82
C LYS A 61 3.72 -25.75 -7.11
N GLN A 62 3.46 -26.49 -8.20
CA GLN A 62 3.97 -26.11 -9.51
C GLN A 62 3.41 -24.74 -9.90
N ASP A 63 4.27 -23.87 -10.47
CA ASP A 63 3.94 -22.52 -10.92
C ASP A 63 3.41 -21.57 -9.82
N SER A 64 3.56 -21.92 -8.54
CA SER A 64 3.19 -21.03 -7.45
C SER A 64 4.18 -19.85 -7.33
N SER A 65 3.66 -18.68 -6.99
CA SER A 65 4.48 -17.52 -6.61
C SER A 65 5.20 -17.81 -5.29
N PHE A 66 6.47 -17.48 -5.23
CA PHE A 66 7.30 -17.66 -4.04
C PHE A 66 7.89 -16.34 -3.57
N TYR A 67 7.63 -16.00 -2.31
CA TYR A 67 8.14 -14.82 -1.64
C TYR A 67 9.05 -15.21 -0.48
N PHE A 68 10.26 -14.64 -0.45
CA PHE A 68 11.24 -14.88 0.59
C PHE A 68 11.48 -13.63 1.43
N GLU A 69 11.23 -13.74 2.72
CA GLU A 69 11.43 -12.66 3.68
C GLU A 69 12.76 -12.83 4.41
N LEU A 70 13.59 -11.78 4.39
CA LEU A 70 14.86 -11.76 5.11
C LEU A 70 14.64 -11.37 6.57
N PRO A 71 15.43 -11.91 7.52
CA PRO A 71 15.44 -11.41 8.89
C PRO A 71 16.01 -9.99 8.93
N VAL A 72 15.52 -9.19 9.89
CA VAL A 72 16.02 -7.84 10.11
C VAL A 72 17.33 -7.90 10.90
N PRO A 73 18.44 -7.30 10.40
CA PRO A 73 19.70 -7.27 11.13
C PRO A 73 19.59 -6.53 12.48
N GLY A 74 20.39 -6.95 13.44
CA GLY A 74 20.44 -6.33 14.76
C GLY A 74 20.77 -4.83 14.69
N GLU A 75 21.72 -4.45 13.86
CA GLU A 75 22.16 -3.08 13.64
C GLU A 75 21.02 -2.20 13.14
N LEU A 76 20.19 -2.70 12.21
CA LEU A 76 19.02 -1.98 11.71
C LEU A 76 17.94 -1.87 12.80
N THR A 77 17.73 -2.92 13.56
CA THR A 77 16.78 -2.92 14.68
C THR A 77 17.15 -1.85 15.72
N GLU A 78 18.41 -1.77 16.10
CA GLU A 78 18.90 -0.76 17.06
C GLU A 78 18.84 0.65 16.46
N ALA A 79 19.18 0.84 15.20
CA ALA A 79 19.05 2.13 14.52
C ALA A 79 17.59 2.63 14.50
N ILE A 80 16.63 1.75 14.23
CA ILE A 80 15.19 2.08 14.28
C ILE A 80 14.77 2.47 15.70
N LYS A 81 15.18 1.72 16.72
CA LYS A 81 14.89 2.04 18.12
C LYS A 81 15.41 3.43 18.50
N MET A 82 16.68 3.72 18.17
CA MET A 82 17.29 5.02 18.44
C MET A 82 16.56 6.16 17.73
N ARG A 83 16.16 5.95 16.46
CA ARG A 83 15.41 6.93 15.68
C ARG A 83 14.04 7.23 16.29
N LEU A 84 13.33 6.23 16.73
CA LEU A 84 12.02 6.37 17.40
C LEU A 84 12.14 7.08 18.75
N GLN A 85 13.17 6.76 19.56
CA GLN A 85 13.40 7.41 20.84
C GLN A 85 13.76 8.89 20.69
N SER A 86 14.52 9.24 19.66
CA SER A 86 14.90 10.64 19.37
C SER A 86 13.76 11.46 18.79
N SER A 87 12.69 10.82 18.31
CA SER A 87 11.56 11.52 17.72
C SER A 87 10.67 12.18 18.77
N LYS A 88 10.34 13.45 18.53
CA LYS A 88 9.31 14.17 19.31
C LYS A 88 7.88 13.74 18.93
N ASN A 89 7.72 13.12 17.77
CA ASN A 89 6.41 12.69 17.28
C ASN A 89 6.03 11.33 17.87
N LYS A 90 4.84 11.26 18.46
CA LYS A 90 4.27 10.05 19.08
C LYS A 90 3.24 9.35 18.18
N SER A 91 3.14 9.73 16.89
CA SER A 91 2.18 9.13 15.96
C SER A 91 2.53 7.68 15.57
N ILE A 92 3.79 7.29 15.79
CA ILE A 92 4.24 5.92 15.55
C ILE A 92 4.41 5.24 16.89
N VAL A 93 3.72 4.11 17.06
CA VAL A 93 3.79 3.27 18.26
C VAL A 93 4.33 1.91 17.85
N VAL A 94 5.40 1.48 18.50
CA VAL A 94 5.92 0.12 18.34
C VAL A 94 5.19 -0.80 19.29
N VAL A 95 4.67 -1.89 18.74
CA VAL A 95 3.98 -2.95 19.51
C VAL A 95 4.79 -4.24 19.44
N ASN A 96 4.69 -5.05 20.49
CA ASN A 96 5.45 -6.30 20.60
C ASN A 96 4.75 -7.48 19.92
N ASN A 97 3.46 -7.35 19.65
CA ASN A 97 2.67 -8.40 19.04
C ASN A 97 2.30 -8.00 17.60
N MET A 98 2.60 -8.85 16.65
CA MET A 98 2.29 -8.65 15.24
C MET A 98 0.78 -8.48 14.99
N ALA A 99 -0.08 -9.13 15.80
CA ALA A 99 -1.53 -9.01 15.68
C ALA A 99 -2.04 -7.58 15.98
N ASP A 100 -1.31 -6.81 16.77
CA ASP A 100 -1.65 -5.44 17.14
C ASP A 100 -1.00 -4.42 16.19
N ALA A 101 -0.10 -4.87 15.31
CA ALA A 101 0.61 -4.02 14.37
C ALA A 101 -0.22 -3.80 13.09
N GLN A 102 -0.22 -2.58 12.58
CA GLN A 102 -0.80 -2.27 11.27
C GLN A 102 0.18 -2.55 10.14
N TYR A 103 1.44 -2.32 10.40
CA TYR A 103 2.56 -2.61 9.51
C TYR A 103 3.64 -3.34 10.29
N VAL A 104 4.31 -4.24 9.61
CA VAL A 104 5.49 -4.93 10.11
C VAL A 104 6.68 -4.58 9.24
N LEU A 105 7.85 -4.56 9.86
CA LEU A 105 9.10 -4.44 9.14
C LEU A 105 9.39 -5.76 8.42
N TYR A 106 9.65 -5.71 7.13
CA TYR A 106 10.01 -6.86 6.32
C TYR A 106 11.35 -6.64 5.62
N GLY A 107 12.06 -7.72 5.35
CA GLY A 107 13.25 -7.73 4.52
C GLY A 107 13.03 -8.57 3.27
N THR A 108 13.57 -8.13 2.16
CA THR A 108 13.54 -8.83 0.87
C THR A 108 14.88 -8.68 0.16
N ILE A 109 15.03 -9.38 -0.95
CA ILE A 109 16.18 -9.21 -1.85
C ILE A 109 15.66 -8.47 -3.09
N ASN A 110 16.24 -7.30 -3.36
CA ASN A 110 15.86 -6.52 -4.53
C ASN A 110 16.34 -7.16 -5.84
N GLU A 111 15.99 -6.54 -6.96
CA GLU A 111 16.35 -7.01 -8.31
C GLU A 111 17.87 -7.15 -8.53
N ASN A 112 18.67 -6.37 -7.83
CA ASN A 112 20.12 -6.38 -7.88
C ASN A 112 20.75 -7.41 -6.91
N GLY A 113 19.95 -8.25 -6.24
CA GLY A 113 20.41 -9.23 -5.28
C GLY A 113 20.83 -8.66 -3.92
N LYS A 114 20.55 -7.38 -3.64
CA LYS A 114 20.89 -6.74 -2.36
C LYS A 114 19.74 -6.82 -1.36
N PRO A 115 20.02 -6.95 -0.06
CA PRO A 115 18.99 -6.90 0.96
C PRO A 115 18.34 -5.50 1.00
N ALA A 116 17.01 -5.48 1.08
CA ALA A 116 16.23 -4.27 1.18
C ALA A 116 15.14 -4.44 2.24
N TYR A 117 14.85 -3.37 2.98
CA TYR A 117 13.91 -3.39 4.10
C TYR A 117 12.81 -2.35 3.90
N GLY A 118 11.59 -2.75 4.20
CA GLY A 118 10.39 -1.92 4.02
C GLY A 118 9.34 -2.22 5.07
N LEU A 119 8.20 -1.57 4.93
CA LEU A 119 7.04 -1.79 5.78
C LEU A 119 5.97 -2.52 4.97
N ARG A 120 5.46 -3.62 5.49
CA ARG A 120 4.39 -4.41 4.90
C ARG A 120 3.19 -4.40 5.83
N ARG A 121 2.02 -4.17 5.29
CA ARG A 121 0.77 -4.21 6.02
C ARG A 121 0.51 -5.63 6.55
N THR A 122 0.09 -5.74 7.81
CA THR A 122 -0.42 -7.00 8.34
C THR A 122 -1.70 -7.37 7.60
N GLN A 123 -1.87 -8.64 7.26
CA GLN A 123 -3.14 -9.12 6.70
C GLN A 123 -4.20 -8.99 7.80
N THR A 124 -5.09 -8.03 7.62
CA THR A 124 -6.20 -7.81 8.50
C THR A 124 -7.48 -8.40 7.92
N SER A 125 -8.47 -8.67 8.78
CA SER A 125 -9.76 -9.23 8.40
C SER A 125 -10.50 -8.34 7.39
N ALA A 126 -11.50 -8.88 6.68
CA ALA A 126 -12.34 -8.21 5.69
C ALA A 126 -13.09 -6.95 6.17
N ARG A 127 -12.94 -6.53 7.42
CA ARG A 127 -13.51 -5.30 8.01
C ARG A 127 -12.48 -4.19 8.21
N ASP A 128 -11.35 -4.27 7.56
CA ASP A 128 -10.27 -3.33 7.79
C ASP A 128 -10.57 -1.98 7.13
N SER A 129 -10.75 -0.97 7.96
CA SER A 129 -10.83 0.44 7.55
C SER A 129 -9.57 0.94 6.83
N LEU A 130 -8.56 0.12 6.74
CA LEU A 130 -7.27 0.40 6.10
C LEU A 130 -7.14 -0.25 4.72
N GLU A 131 -8.22 -0.77 4.13
CA GLU A 131 -8.17 -1.43 2.82
C GLU A 131 -7.57 -0.54 1.73
N SER A 132 -7.74 0.77 1.86
CA SER A 132 -7.17 1.79 0.97
C SER A 132 -5.70 2.12 1.25
N MET A 133 -5.11 1.60 2.32
CA MET A 133 -3.72 1.87 2.64
C MET A 133 -2.78 1.00 1.80
N PRO A 134 -1.57 1.48 1.46
CA PRO A 134 -0.59 0.70 0.74
C PRO A 134 -0.33 -0.66 1.39
N VAL A 135 -0.29 -1.73 0.60
CA VAL A 135 0.00 -3.09 1.09
C VAL A 135 1.44 -3.18 1.58
N GLN A 136 2.35 -2.56 0.86
CA GLN A 136 3.75 -2.45 1.27
C GLN A 136 4.39 -1.18 0.71
N THR A 137 5.46 -0.73 1.36
CA THR A 137 6.33 0.32 0.86
C THR A 137 7.42 -0.26 -0.02
N LYS A 138 8.14 0.58 -0.75
CA LYS A 138 9.39 0.15 -1.38
C LYS A 138 10.39 -0.31 -0.33
N GLY A 139 11.25 -1.27 -0.71
CA GLY A 139 12.38 -1.68 0.10
C GLY A 139 13.54 -0.70 -0.03
N PHE A 140 14.12 -0.30 1.10
CA PHE A 140 15.34 0.50 1.17
C PHE A 140 16.56 -0.41 1.25
N VAL A 141 17.49 -0.25 0.32
CA VAL A 141 18.67 -1.12 0.22
C VAL A 141 19.60 -0.88 1.40
N LEU A 142 19.95 -1.96 2.09
CA LEU A 142 21.04 -1.96 3.06
C LEU A 142 22.34 -2.30 2.30
N GLU A 143 23.11 -1.27 1.97
CA GLU A 143 24.29 -1.42 1.08
C GLU A 143 25.38 -2.30 1.69
N ASP A 144 25.57 -2.16 2.99
CA ASP A 144 26.51 -2.97 3.78
C ASP A 144 25.99 -3.15 5.22
N GLY A 145 26.69 -3.93 6.04
CA GLY A 145 26.35 -4.13 7.45
C GLY A 145 26.82 -3.01 8.38
N SER A 146 27.18 -1.84 7.86
CA SER A 146 27.64 -0.72 8.70
C SER A 146 26.51 -0.04 9.47
N ASN A 147 26.84 0.49 10.63
CA ASN A 147 25.90 1.30 11.41
C ASN A 147 25.40 2.53 10.61
N GLN A 148 26.22 3.10 9.73
CA GLN A 148 25.83 4.24 8.92
C GLN A 148 24.77 3.87 7.89
N ALA A 149 24.93 2.75 7.21
CA ALA A 149 23.92 2.23 6.28
C ALA A 149 22.61 1.88 7.01
N ALA A 150 22.69 1.26 8.19
CA ALA A 150 21.55 0.97 9.04
C ALA A 150 20.81 2.25 9.49
N MET A 151 21.53 3.30 9.87
CA MET A 151 20.93 4.59 10.21
C MET A 151 20.22 5.24 9.02
N SER A 152 20.82 5.20 7.83
CA SER A 152 20.20 5.72 6.61
C SER A 152 18.90 4.99 6.26
N VAL A 153 18.91 3.66 6.32
CA VAL A 153 17.69 2.86 6.11
C VAL A 153 16.64 3.16 7.18
N SER A 154 17.05 3.27 8.45
CA SER A 154 16.12 3.57 9.55
C SER A 154 15.45 4.93 9.41
N GLU A 155 16.15 5.95 8.92
CA GLU A 155 15.58 7.28 8.64
C GLU A 155 14.52 7.20 7.54
N ASN A 156 14.83 6.52 6.43
CA ASN A 156 13.87 6.31 5.35
C ASN A 156 12.61 5.56 5.82
N LEU A 157 12.79 4.47 6.58
CA LEU A 157 11.67 3.72 7.15
C LEU A 157 10.81 4.58 8.08
N TYR A 158 11.45 5.41 8.91
CA TYR A 158 10.74 6.33 9.79
C TYR A 158 9.93 7.36 9.01
N GLU A 159 10.51 7.96 7.98
CA GLU A 159 9.78 8.92 7.12
C GLU A 159 8.57 8.28 6.46
N TYR A 160 8.71 7.05 5.95
CA TYR A 160 7.57 6.32 5.36
C TYR A 160 6.51 5.97 6.40
N ALA A 161 6.89 5.51 7.58
CA ALA A 161 5.95 5.28 8.67
C ALA A 161 5.17 6.55 9.03
N MET A 162 5.84 7.71 9.01
CA MET A 162 5.20 9.01 9.21
C MET A 162 4.22 9.36 8.09
N ARG A 163 4.58 9.07 6.83
CA ARG A 163 3.68 9.26 5.68
C ARG A 163 2.45 8.37 5.81
N LEU A 164 2.62 7.08 6.10
CA LEU A 164 1.52 6.15 6.33
C LEU A 164 0.60 6.61 7.46
N SER A 165 1.17 7.10 8.56
CA SER A 165 0.40 7.66 9.67
C SER A 165 -0.43 8.89 9.26
N LYS A 166 0.13 9.78 8.43
CA LYS A 166 -0.60 10.93 7.87
C LYS A 166 -1.72 10.50 6.94
N ILE A 167 -1.44 9.56 6.01
CA ILE A 167 -2.43 9.01 5.07
C ILE A 167 -3.62 8.44 5.85
N ARG A 168 -3.33 7.62 6.87
CA ARG A 168 -4.37 7.07 7.74
C ARG A 168 -5.20 8.16 8.40
N GLY A 169 -4.54 9.19 8.94
CA GLY A 169 -5.23 10.34 9.53
C GLY A 169 -6.18 11.01 8.53
N TRP A 170 -5.76 11.20 7.29
CA TRP A 170 -6.59 11.74 6.22
C TRP A 170 -7.77 10.83 5.89
N ILE A 171 -7.55 9.53 5.71
CA ILE A 171 -8.61 8.56 5.43
C ILE A 171 -9.66 8.58 6.56
N GLN A 172 -9.23 8.65 7.81
CA GLN A 172 -10.16 8.73 8.94
C GLN A 172 -10.96 10.04 9.00
N LEU A 173 -10.39 11.15 8.50
CA LEU A 173 -11.09 12.44 8.43
C LEU A 173 -12.08 12.52 7.27
N ILE A 174 -11.77 11.85 6.16
CA ILE A 174 -12.55 11.92 4.91
C ILE A 174 -13.70 10.91 4.92
N GLY A 175 -13.56 9.81 5.65
CA GLY A 175 -14.59 8.77 5.72
C GLY A 175 -15.79 9.24 6.56
N PRO A 176 -16.96 9.47 5.96
CA PRO A 176 -18.17 9.59 6.78
C PRO A 176 -18.39 8.24 7.47
N LYS A 177 -18.85 8.27 8.71
CA LYS A 177 -19.37 7.06 9.35
C LYS A 177 -20.44 6.47 8.44
N GLU A 178 -20.49 5.17 8.32
CA GLU A 178 -21.45 4.44 7.53
C GLU A 178 -22.88 4.98 7.82
N GLY A 179 -23.57 5.50 6.80
CA GLY A 179 -24.89 6.11 6.93
C GLY A 179 -24.94 7.63 7.16
N GLU A 180 -23.82 8.32 7.41
CA GLU A 180 -23.80 9.78 7.66
C GLU A 180 -23.36 10.64 6.47
N SER A 181 -23.07 10.07 5.30
CA SER A 181 -22.70 10.87 4.13
C SER A 181 -23.91 11.62 3.56
N ASN A 182 -24.05 12.86 3.99
CA ASN A 182 -24.97 13.82 3.36
C ASN A 182 -24.38 14.49 2.11
N PHE A 183 -23.25 14.00 1.59
CA PHE A 183 -22.67 14.51 0.36
C PHE A 183 -23.23 13.74 -0.82
N PRO A 184 -23.99 14.40 -1.70
CA PRO A 184 -24.80 13.72 -2.72
C PRO A 184 -24.02 13.42 -4.01
N PHE A 185 -22.71 13.30 -3.95
CA PHE A 185 -21.86 12.97 -5.08
C PHE A 185 -20.89 11.88 -4.68
N HIS A 186 -20.45 11.10 -5.67
CA HIS A 186 -19.38 10.11 -5.55
C HIS A 186 -18.34 10.30 -6.66
N LEU A 187 -17.14 9.78 -6.46
CA LEU A 187 -16.07 9.81 -7.44
C LEU A 187 -16.21 8.61 -8.37
N GLU A 188 -16.19 8.86 -9.68
CA GLU A 188 -16.13 7.82 -10.72
C GLU A 188 -14.83 7.93 -11.50
N MET A 189 -14.27 6.77 -11.86
CA MET A 189 -13.16 6.65 -12.79
C MET A 189 -13.71 6.12 -14.13
N LYS A 190 -13.42 6.82 -15.22
CA LYS A 190 -13.88 6.47 -16.57
C LYS A 190 -12.66 6.23 -17.48
N ASN A 191 -12.75 5.20 -18.31
CA ASN A 191 -11.77 5.00 -19.37
C ASN A 191 -11.88 6.14 -20.38
N LYS A 192 -10.77 6.83 -20.63
CA LYS A 192 -10.77 8.01 -21.50
C LYS A 192 -11.06 7.68 -22.98
N THR A 193 -10.70 6.48 -23.41
CA THR A 193 -10.91 6.05 -24.81
C THR A 193 -12.34 5.61 -25.08
N THR A 194 -12.93 4.86 -24.14
CA THR A 194 -14.27 4.28 -24.33
C THR A 194 -15.38 5.07 -23.65
N GLY A 195 -15.04 5.95 -22.70
CA GLY A 195 -16.00 6.69 -21.85
C GLY A 195 -16.73 5.80 -20.83
N SER A 196 -16.40 4.51 -20.75
CA SER A 196 -17.04 3.58 -19.81
C SER A 196 -16.54 3.78 -18.39
N THR A 197 -17.45 3.69 -17.41
CA THR A 197 -17.09 3.70 -15.98
C THR A 197 -16.36 2.41 -15.62
N ILE A 198 -15.24 2.55 -14.91
CA ILE A 198 -14.45 1.43 -14.40
C ILE A 198 -15.02 1.05 -13.02
N THR A 199 -15.75 -0.07 -12.96
CA THR A 199 -16.49 -0.47 -11.76
C THR A 199 -15.72 -1.45 -10.87
N ASN A 200 -14.77 -2.20 -11.42
CA ASN A 200 -14.13 -3.32 -10.74
C ASN A 200 -12.73 -2.99 -10.22
N ASN A 201 -12.30 -1.73 -10.33
CA ASN A 201 -10.90 -1.34 -10.12
C ASN A 201 -9.92 -2.15 -11.02
N GLU A 202 -10.41 -2.70 -12.12
CA GLU A 202 -9.60 -3.41 -13.11
C GLU A 202 -9.21 -2.45 -14.21
N TYR A 203 -7.93 -2.14 -14.29
CA TYR A 203 -7.34 -1.28 -15.31
C TYR A 203 -6.00 -1.87 -15.76
N ARG A 204 -5.56 -1.47 -16.95
CA ARG A 204 -4.25 -1.87 -17.49
C ARG A 204 -3.23 -0.79 -17.20
N VAL A 205 -2.03 -1.19 -16.81
CA VAL A 205 -0.92 -0.26 -16.63
C VAL A 205 -0.72 0.57 -17.90
N GLY A 206 -0.68 1.88 -17.75
CA GLY A 206 -0.59 2.84 -18.86
C GLY A 206 -1.94 3.26 -19.46
N GLU A 207 -3.06 2.78 -18.92
CA GLU A 207 -4.39 3.19 -19.36
C GLU A 207 -4.70 4.65 -18.97
N GLN A 208 -5.24 5.41 -19.92
CA GLN A 208 -5.68 6.79 -19.67
C GLN A 208 -7.07 6.79 -19.04
N VAL A 209 -7.20 7.44 -17.92
CA VAL A 209 -8.46 7.54 -17.16
C VAL A 209 -8.83 8.98 -16.89
N ALA A 210 -10.14 9.23 -16.79
CA ALA A 210 -10.70 10.50 -16.38
C ALA A 210 -11.48 10.32 -15.07
N PHE A 211 -11.28 11.23 -14.13
CA PHE A 211 -11.99 11.24 -12.85
C PHE A 211 -13.12 12.25 -12.88
N HIS A 212 -14.30 11.80 -12.50
CA HIS A 212 -15.53 12.56 -12.50
C HIS A 212 -16.16 12.56 -11.12
N LEU A 213 -16.78 13.67 -10.75
CA LEU A 213 -17.66 13.75 -9.59
C LEU A 213 -19.10 13.67 -10.08
N VAL A 214 -19.77 12.56 -9.75
CA VAL A 214 -21.10 12.23 -10.27
C VAL A 214 -22.14 12.32 -9.15
N ALA A 215 -23.27 12.93 -9.44
CA ALA A 215 -24.36 13.03 -8.50
C ALA A 215 -25.01 11.66 -8.25
N ASN A 216 -25.28 11.35 -6.99
CA ASN A 216 -25.98 10.13 -6.61
C ASN A 216 -27.38 10.09 -7.21
N ASP A 217 -27.88 8.90 -7.48
CA ASP A 217 -29.22 8.70 -8.04
C ASP A 217 -30.30 9.39 -7.18
N GLY A 218 -31.20 10.04 -7.86
CA GLY A 218 -32.30 10.76 -7.20
C GLY A 218 -31.95 12.14 -6.61
N TYR A 219 -30.66 12.54 -6.62
CA TYR A 219 -30.30 13.89 -6.17
C TYR A 219 -30.71 14.94 -7.17
N THR A 220 -31.58 15.90 -6.72
CA THR A 220 -32.14 16.97 -7.53
C THR A 220 -31.51 18.35 -7.29
N GLY A 221 -30.55 18.45 -6.38
CA GLY A 221 -29.96 19.72 -5.98
C GLY A 221 -30.81 20.53 -4.98
N ALA A 222 -31.84 19.92 -4.39
CA ALA A 222 -32.73 20.62 -3.44
C ALA A 222 -32.02 21.13 -2.19
N ASN A 223 -31.00 20.41 -1.73
CA ASN A 223 -30.12 20.85 -0.64
C ASN A 223 -28.91 21.59 -1.22
N LYS A 224 -28.91 22.91 -1.13
CA LYS A 224 -27.90 23.79 -1.76
C LYS A 224 -26.69 24.09 -0.89
N VAL A 225 -26.44 23.32 0.17
CA VAL A 225 -25.24 23.53 0.98
C VAL A 225 -24.00 23.19 0.17
N LYS A 226 -23.25 24.21 -0.22
CA LYS A 226 -22.01 24.05 -0.97
C LYS A 226 -20.91 23.56 -0.04
N ARG A 227 -20.15 22.57 -0.52
CA ARG A 227 -18.97 22.04 0.14
C ARG A 227 -17.77 22.11 -0.79
N PHE A 228 -16.59 22.32 -0.22
CA PHE A 228 -15.35 22.21 -0.96
C PHE A 228 -14.98 20.74 -1.14
N VAL A 229 -14.61 20.37 -2.36
CA VAL A 229 -14.16 19.02 -2.71
C VAL A 229 -12.68 19.06 -3.02
N TYR A 230 -11.94 18.15 -2.39
CA TYR A 230 -10.52 17.92 -2.63
C TYR A 230 -10.34 16.44 -2.93
N VAL A 231 -9.60 16.12 -4.00
CA VAL A 231 -9.25 14.74 -4.35
C VAL A 231 -7.75 14.57 -4.23
N PHE A 232 -7.34 13.56 -3.49
CA PHE A 232 -5.95 13.20 -3.31
C PHE A 232 -5.69 11.83 -3.93
N ILE A 233 -4.57 11.68 -4.61
CA ILE A 233 -4.06 10.41 -5.09
C ILE A 233 -2.95 9.97 -4.13
N ILE A 234 -3.02 8.72 -3.72
CA ILE A 234 -2.00 8.08 -2.90
C ILE A 234 -1.40 6.97 -3.76
N ASP A 235 -0.10 7.08 -4.05
CA ASP A 235 0.61 6.06 -4.79
C ASP A 235 1.01 4.86 -3.92
N LYS A 236 1.50 3.79 -4.55
CA LYS A 236 1.96 2.57 -3.88
C LYS A 236 3.11 2.82 -2.87
N ASP A 237 3.85 3.91 -3.04
CA ASP A 237 4.96 4.30 -2.17
C ASP A 237 4.52 5.19 -1.01
N GLY A 238 3.21 5.43 -0.88
CA GLY A 238 2.62 6.26 0.17
C GLY A 238 2.82 7.76 -0.04
N ASN A 239 3.18 8.20 -1.26
CA ASN A 239 3.20 9.62 -1.57
C ASN A 239 1.76 10.09 -1.85
N MET A 240 1.41 11.23 -1.28
CA MET A 240 0.11 11.84 -1.48
C MET A 240 0.25 13.10 -2.33
N THR A 241 -0.54 13.18 -3.39
CA THR A 241 -0.60 14.33 -4.28
C THR A 241 -2.03 14.86 -4.32
N LEU A 242 -2.19 16.18 -4.21
CA LEU A 242 -3.47 16.83 -4.46
C LEU A 242 -3.73 16.79 -5.97
N ALA A 243 -4.74 16.04 -6.40
CA ALA A 243 -5.11 15.91 -7.80
C ALA A 243 -6.22 16.88 -8.21
N TYR A 244 -7.05 17.31 -7.24
CA TYR A 244 -8.08 18.30 -7.47
C TYR A 244 -8.35 19.10 -6.17
N PRO A 245 -8.48 20.42 -6.24
CA PRO A 245 -8.27 21.26 -7.42
C PRO A 245 -6.79 21.32 -7.81
N ASP A 246 -6.53 21.62 -9.09
CA ASP A 246 -5.17 21.90 -9.55
C ASP A 246 -4.65 23.13 -8.79
N ALA A 247 -3.48 22.99 -8.16
CA ALA A 247 -2.87 24.05 -7.36
C ALA A 247 -2.56 25.32 -8.18
N ASP A 248 -2.34 25.16 -9.47
CA ASP A 248 -1.98 26.26 -10.39
C ASP A 248 -3.21 26.89 -11.07
N ALA A 249 -4.41 26.35 -10.86
CA ALA A 249 -5.64 26.78 -11.56
C ALA A 249 -6.24 28.10 -11.08
N GLY A 250 -5.61 28.81 -10.16
CA GLY A 250 -6.09 30.14 -9.68
C GLY A 250 -7.39 30.04 -8.88
N ASN A 251 -8.43 30.75 -9.27
CA ASN A 251 -9.69 30.77 -8.54
C ASN A 251 -10.49 29.48 -8.80
N VAL A 252 -10.40 28.54 -7.91
CA VAL A 252 -10.84 27.17 -8.12
C VAL A 252 -12.30 27.00 -7.80
N GLY A 253 -13.09 26.69 -8.81
CA GLY A 253 -14.50 26.34 -8.65
C GLY A 253 -14.70 24.95 -8.05
N ASN A 254 -14.05 24.62 -6.91
CA ASN A 254 -14.18 23.32 -6.25
C ASN A 254 -15.32 23.22 -5.24
N GLN A 255 -16.27 24.17 -5.30
CA GLN A 255 -17.49 24.13 -4.51
C GLN A 255 -18.60 23.37 -5.24
N PHE A 256 -19.22 22.42 -4.58
CA PHE A 256 -20.30 21.58 -5.09
C PHE A 256 -21.53 21.63 -4.17
N PRO A 257 -22.77 21.53 -4.68
CA PRO A 257 -23.13 21.28 -6.08
C PRO A 257 -22.89 22.48 -7.01
N LYS A 258 -22.66 22.19 -8.31
CA LYS A 258 -22.63 23.21 -9.39
C LYS A 258 -23.94 23.26 -10.12
N PHE A 259 -24.28 24.46 -10.61
CA PHE A 259 -25.49 24.69 -11.39
C PHE A 259 -25.16 25.47 -12.66
N GLU A 260 -25.71 25.04 -13.78
CA GLU A 260 -25.66 25.73 -15.06
C GLU A 260 -27.09 25.97 -15.53
N ASN A 261 -27.41 27.20 -15.85
CA ASN A 261 -28.77 27.61 -16.24
C ASN A 261 -29.87 27.10 -15.26
N PHE A 262 -29.58 27.20 -13.96
CA PHE A 262 -30.42 26.71 -12.85
C PHE A 262 -30.53 25.16 -12.75
N ASN A 263 -29.91 24.40 -13.63
CA ASN A 263 -29.94 22.97 -13.60
C ASN A 263 -28.70 22.42 -12.85
N LEU A 264 -28.89 21.37 -12.05
CA LEU A 264 -27.82 20.68 -11.40
C LEU A 264 -26.87 20.02 -12.42
N VAL A 265 -25.58 20.33 -12.35
CA VAL A 265 -24.57 19.62 -13.12
C VAL A 265 -24.33 18.29 -12.42
N LYS A 266 -24.81 17.21 -13.03
CA LYS A 266 -24.77 15.86 -12.42
C LYS A 266 -23.46 15.12 -12.59
N ASP A 267 -22.67 15.47 -13.60
CA ASP A 267 -21.39 14.84 -13.94
C ASP A 267 -20.39 15.95 -14.21
N VAL A 268 -19.36 16.03 -13.37
CA VAL A 268 -18.33 17.07 -13.45
C VAL A 268 -16.99 16.41 -13.63
N PHE A 269 -16.34 16.65 -14.76
CA PHE A 269 -14.94 16.29 -14.97
C PHE A 269 -14.07 17.03 -13.95
N LEU A 270 -13.15 16.30 -13.32
CA LEU A 270 -12.22 16.87 -12.35
C LEU A 270 -10.80 16.95 -12.90
N PHE A 271 -10.25 15.81 -13.33
CA PHE A 271 -8.89 15.69 -13.88
C PHE A 271 -8.75 14.36 -14.61
N GLU A 272 -7.63 14.21 -15.29
CA GLU A 272 -7.25 12.97 -15.96
C GLU A 272 -5.89 12.48 -15.48
N GLY A 273 -5.62 11.18 -15.64
CA GLY A 273 -4.38 10.55 -15.24
C GLY A 273 -4.10 9.28 -16.02
N THR A 274 -2.96 8.70 -15.71
CA THR A 274 -2.56 7.38 -16.22
C THR A 274 -2.42 6.43 -15.05
N VAL A 275 -3.01 5.25 -15.13
CA VAL A 275 -2.96 4.20 -14.11
C VAL A 275 -1.95 3.11 -14.45
#